data_5e7257a12c191e2403bfc3e8652d1cce
#
_entry.id   5e7257a12c191e2403bfc3e8652d1cce
#
_cell.length_a   1.000
_cell.length_b   1.000
_cell.length_c   1.000
_cell.angle_alpha   90.00
_cell.angle_beta   90.00
_cell.angle_gamma   90.00
#
_symmetry.space_group_name_H-M   'P 1'
#
loop_
_entity.id
_entity.type
_entity.pdbx_description
1 polymer ?
#
loop_
_entity_poly.entity_id
_entity_poly.type
_entity_poly.pdbx_seq_one_letter_code
_entity_poly.pdbx_strand_id
1 'polypeptide(L)'
;MVQWIKQNSVLFLIIVTLLMLFVNLGVLQTNIMEARNIISAREMVHEGNWIFTTLNSLPRYEKPPLPTWITAFFGYFFGFENFFWLRIPVVLITILLVFWFYKTLTYFNLTKQQVVNSSLVLITSFYIFFSGRDNNWDMYTHSFVMGSILFLVKEFQASKFNLFNFVAAFFLLACSIMSKGPVSLYALFLPFLIAYFIVYRNKFGRNLSLTILTIILGCVIGFAWMMYVRYFDAEHFLAASQKEVNNWHSYNTRPFYYYWSFFTQSGLWTIPALVSLIYPYLKNKVANKKAYQFAWLWTVLSVILLSIIPEKKSRYLLPVLIPLAMNIGFYIEYLRLEFKNISNKTERYFTNFTFGLYGIIAIGISIGVFIYTKDRISDFLIWSIPFAIISLILGISIFKGFKIKSFEQIFYSTILLMCSVVAFGFQLSKLTFSEELYSSAKNLKKLEQQNQIKTYEWQSFVPEIVFDYGTSIPAIYDGKETTFPKEAKFGMLASASDSTFFANHFKDYSIKKIGNVDLNHSSKNQKNYNDRIQRNYYLIQKK
;
A
#
# COMPACT_ATOMS: atom_id res chain seq x y z
N MET A 1 1.64 -23.17 -22.59
CA MET A 1 1.70 -22.02 -21.67
C MET A 1 2.79 -21.00 -22.08
N VAL A 2 4.09 -21.34 -22.00
CA VAL A 2 5.20 -20.39 -22.25
C VAL A 2 5.12 -19.76 -23.64
N GLN A 3 4.87 -20.54 -24.69
CA GLN A 3 4.78 -20.03 -26.06
C GLN A 3 3.65 -19.01 -26.24
N TRP A 4 2.48 -19.28 -25.67
CA TRP A 4 1.35 -18.35 -25.68
C TRP A 4 1.67 -17.06 -24.94
N ILE A 5 2.31 -17.13 -23.74
CA ILE A 5 2.72 -15.95 -22.98
C ILE A 5 3.73 -15.12 -23.77
N LYS A 6 4.69 -15.72 -24.46
CA LYS A 6 5.65 -14.99 -25.31
C LYS A 6 4.96 -14.21 -26.43
N GLN A 7 4.02 -14.82 -27.10
CA GLN A 7 3.26 -14.20 -28.19
C GLN A 7 2.34 -13.09 -27.67
N ASN A 8 1.74 -13.28 -26.47
CA ASN A 8 0.76 -12.40 -25.86
C ASN A 8 1.26 -11.76 -24.55
N SER A 9 2.53 -11.38 -24.48
CA SER A 9 3.18 -11.00 -23.22
C SER A 9 2.54 -9.78 -22.54
N VAL A 10 2.08 -8.78 -23.29
CA VAL A 10 1.39 -7.62 -22.74
C VAL A 10 -0.01 -8.00 -22.24
N LEU A 11 -0.74 -8.84 -22.98
CA LEU A 11 -2.04 -9.36 -22.54
C LEU A 11 -1.89 -10.16 -21.24
N PHE A 12 -0.84 -10.99 -21.14
CA PHE A 12 -0.53 -11.73 -19.91
C PHE A 12 -0.26 -10.78 -18.73
N LEU A 13 0.51 -9.69 -18.93
CA LEU A 13 0.73 -8.66 -17.91
C LEU A 13 -0.61 -8.04 -17.46
N ILE A 14 -1.50 -7.71 -18.41
CA ILE A 14 -2.82 -7.14 -18.09
C ILE A 14 -3.63 -8.14 -17.25
N ILE A 15 -3.72 -9.40 -17.68
CA ILE A 15 -4.46 -10.46 -16.95
C ILE A 15 -3.93 -10.63 -15.54
N VAL A 16 -2.60 -10.73 -15.38
CA VAL A 16 -1.96 -10.84 -14.06
C VAL A 16 -2.28 -9.62 -13.20
N THR A 17 -2.17 -8.40 -13.76
CA THR A 17 -2.45 -7.16 -13.02
C THR A 17 -3.90 -7.12 -12.53
N LEU A 18 -4.85 -7.44 -13.40
CA LEU A 18 -6.27 -7.46 -13.03
C LEU A 18 -6.55 -8.55 -11.99
N LEU A 19 -5.99 -9.74 -12.16
CA LEU A 19 -6.18 -10.85 -11.21
C LEU A 19 -5.59 -10.50 -9.83
N MET A 20 -4.38 -9.95 -9.79
CA MET A 20 -3.74 -9.55 -8.54
C MET A 20 -4.52 -8.45 -7.80
N LEU A 21 -5.15 -7.53 -8.49
CA LEU A 21 -5.77 -6.35 -7.87
C LEU A 21 -7.26 -6.51 -7.58
N PHE A 22 -8.05 -7.13 -8.47
CA PHE A 22 -9.51 -7.19 -8.32
C PHE A 22 -10.02 -8.41 -7.57
N VAL A 23 -9.35 -9.57 -7.75
CA VAL A 23 -9.86 -10.82 -7.16
C VAL A 23 -9.75 -10.77 -5.64
N ASN A 24 -10.83 -11.09 -4.94
CA ASN A 24 -10.91 -11.08 -3.47
C ASN A 24 -10.58 -9.70 -2.84
N LEU A 25 -10.89 -8.61 -3.54
CA LEU A 25 -10.56 -7.25 -3.09
C LEU A 25 -11.21 -6.89 -1.75
N GLY A 26 -12.42 -7.38 -1.47
CA GLY A 26 -13.16 -7.11 -0.23
C GLY A 26 -12.82 -8.04 0.95
N VAL A 27 -11.92 -9.02 0.79
CA VAL A 27 -11.67 -10.04 1.83
C VAL A 27 -10.83 -9.50 2.99
N LEU A 28 -9.85 -8.64 2.72
CA LEU A 28 -8.97 -8.10 3.74
C LEU A 28 -9.69 -7.07 4.61
N GLN A 29 -9.41 -7.13 5.92
CA GLN A 29 -9.96 -6.16 6.88
C GLN A 29 -9.40 -4.76 6.63
N THR A 30 -10.19 -3.76 7.03
CA THR A 30 -9.80 -2.36 7.00
C THR A 30 -8.75 -2.09 8.06
N ASN A 31 -7.66 -1.44 7.65
CA ASN A 31 -6.66 -0.95 8.59
C ASN A 31 -6.93 0.53 8.95
N ILE A 32 -6.19 1.03 9.94
CA ILE A 32 -6.34 2.40 10.46
C ILE A 32 -6.19 3.47 9.38
N MET A 33 -5.33 3.27 8.37
CA MET A 33 -5.08 4.28 7.33
C MET A 33 -6.23 4.33 6.34
N GLU A 34 -6.72 3.18 5.93
CA GLU A 34 -7.89 3.04 5.05
C GLU A 34 -9.14 3.58 5.75
N ALA A 35 -9.38 3.21 7.01
CA ALA A 35 -10.50 3.73 7.82
C ALA A 35 -10.49 5.26 7.87
N ARG A 36 -9.34 5.89 8.13
CA ARG A 36 -9.20 7.35 8.14
C ARG A 36 -9.56 8.00 6.81
N ASN A 37 -9.14 7.41 5.69
CA ASN A 37 -9.46 7.93 4.37
C ASN A 37 -10.95 7.85 4.09
N ILE A 38 -11.57 6.70 4.40
CA ILE A 38 -13.00 6.45 4.14
C ILE A 38 -13.88 7.32 5.06
N ILE A 39 -13.53 7.50 6.33
CA ILE A 39 -14.27 8.39 7.25
C ILE A 39 -14.25 9.83 6.70
N SER A 40 -13.07 10.36 6.38
CA SER A 40 -12.98 11.71 5.81
C SER A 40 -13.76 11.85 4.50
N ALA A 41 -13.73 10.82 3.63
CA ALA A 41 -14.51 10.80 2.41
C ALA A 41 -16.03 10.77 2.67
N ARG A 42 -16.47 10.05 3.68
CA ARG A 42 -17.87 10.00 4.12
C ARG A 42 -18.35 11.36 4.64
N GLU A 43 -17.53 12.02 5.48
CA GLU A 43 -17.82 13.34 6.01
C GLU A 43 -17.86 14.42 4.90
N MET A 44 -16.98 14.32 3.88
CA MET A 44 -17.07 15.18 2.69
C MET A 44 -18.45 15.10 2.01
N VAL A 45 -18.98 13.88 1.87
CA VAL A 45 -20.27 13.66 1.18
C VAL A 45 -21.46 14.04 2.05
N HIS A 46 -21.46 13.70 3.34
CA HIS A 46 -22.62 13.89 4.21
C HIS A 46 -22.63 15.24 4.94
N GLU A 47 -21.46 15.81 5.23
CA GLU A 47 -21.33 17.04 6.00
C GLU A 47 -20.86 18.24 5.14
N GLY A 48 -20.46 18.00 3.87
CA GLY A 48 -19.99 19.05 2.96
C GLY A 48 -18.52 19.48 3.17
N ASN A 49 -17.73 18.75 3.94
CA ASN A 49 -16.37 19.11 4.35
C ASN A 49 -15.30 18.83 3.25
N TRP A 50 -15.56 19.27 2.01
CA TRP A 50 -14.70 18.95 0.85
C TRP A 50 -13.34 19.64 0.87
N ILE A 51 -13.28 20.87 1.36
CA ILE A 51 -12.05 21.70 1.38
C ILE A 51 -11.42 21.66 2.75
N PHE A 52 -12.20 21.95 3.80
CA PHE A 52 -11.80 21.87 5.19
C PHE A 52 -12.05 20.43 5.67
N THR A 53 -11.08 19.57 5.39
CA THR A 53 -11.24 18.13 5.63
C THR A 53 -11.33 17.81 7.12
N THR A 54 -12.18 16.85 7.46
CA THR A 54 -12.37 16.40 8.84
C THR A 54 -12.12 14.90 9.00
N LEU A 55 -11.98 14.48 10.24
CA LEU A 55 -11.94 13.08 10.66
C LEU A 55 -12.63 12.97 12.02
N ASN A 56 -13.74 12.27 12.07
CA ASN A 56 -14.63 12.21 13.23
C ASN A 56 -15.15 13.61 13.61
N SER A 57 -15.53 14.39 12.58
CA SER A 57 -15.98 15.80 12.65
C SER A 57 -14.97 16.78 13.23
N LEU A 58 -13.70 16.39 13.41
CA LEU A 58 -12.61 17.25 13.85
C LEU A 58 -11.72 17.66 12.67
N PRO A 59 -11.20 18.91 12.61
CA PRO A 59 -10.32 19.36 11.53
C PRO A 59 -9.11 18.44 11.36
N ARG A 60 -8.81 18.09 10.10
CA ARG A 60 -7.73 17.17 9.77
C ARG A 60 -6.97 17.61 8.53
N TYR A 61 -5.84 18.24 8.68
CA TYR A 61 -5.04 18.82 7.60
C TYR A 61 -3.66 18.14 7.41
N GLU A 62 -3.41 17.00 8.07
CA GLU A 62 -2.12 16.29 7.94
C GLU A 62 -1.91 15.68 6.54
N LYS A 63 -2.97 15.50 5.77
CA LYS A 63 -2.90 14.90 4.43
C LYS A 63 -3.74 15.71 3.44
N PRO A 64 -3.16 16.07 2.28
CA PRO A 64 -3.91 16.71 1.20
C PRO A 64 -5.05 15.82 0.69
N PRO A 65 -6.12 16.41 0.12
CA PRO A 65 -7.40 15.72 -0.02
C PRO A 65 -7.58 14.91 -1.31
N LEU A 66 -6.69 14.96 -2.31
CA LEU A 66 -6.94 14.36 -3.62
C LEU A 66 -7.35 12.87 -3.56
N PRO A 67 -6.67 11.97 -2.82
CA PRO A 67 -7.12 10.58 -2.70
C PRO A 67 -8.47 10.46 -1.99
N THR A 68 -8.73 11.33 -1.02
CA THR A 68 -10.00 11.35 -0.28
C THR A 68 -11.14 11.84 -1.16
N TRP A 69 -10.92 12.86 -2.02
CA TRP A 69 -11.90 13.30 -3.02
C TRP A 69 -12.27 12.18 -4.00
N ILE A 70 -11.27 11.43 -4.48
CA ILE A 70 -11.52 10.29 -5.37
C ILE A 70 -12.31 9.20 -4.63
N THR A 71 -11.97 8.91 -3.37
CA THR A 71 -12.70 7.96 -2.53
C THR A 71 -14.13 8.43 -2.26
N ALA A 72 -14.33 9.74 -1.98
CA ALA A 72 -15.65 10.35 -1.76
C ALA A 72 -16.55 10.24 -3.00
N PHE A 73 -15.98 10.45 -4.19
CA PHE A 73 -16.70 10.26 -5.45
C PHE A 73 -17.24 8.81 -5.58
N PHE A 74 -16.41 7.81 -5.32
CA PHE A 74 -16.87 6.42 -5.35
C PHE A 74 -17.88 6.11 -4.23
N GLY A 75 -17.63 6.62 -3.02
CA GLY A 75 -18.54 6.48 -1.88
C GLY A 75 -19.93 7.11 -2.13
N TYR A 76 -19.97 8.24 -2.83
CA TYR A 76 -21.23 8.91 -3.22
C TYR A 76 -22.09 8.02 -4.12
N PHE A 77 -21.50 7.36 -5.13
CA PHE A 77 -22.25 6.53 -6.07
C PHE A 77 -22.55 5.11 -5.56
N PHE A 78 -21.63 4.52 -4.78
CA PHE A 78 -21.70 3.09 -4.42
C PHE A 78 -21.88 2.84 -2.92
N GLY A 79 -21.96 3.90 -2.11
CA GLY A 79 -22.06 3.82 -0.65
C GLY A 79 -20.73 3.57 0.06
N PHE A 80 -20.73 3.78 1.40
CA PHE A 80 -19.54 3.66 2.25
C PHE A 80 -19.44 2.32 2.99
N GLU A 81 -20.31 1.36 2.70
CA GLU A 81 -20.33 0.05 3.36
C GLU A 81 -19.64 -1.06 2.55
N ASN A 82 -19.53 -0.89 1.25
CA ASN A 82 -18.98 -1.89 0.35
C ASN A 82 -17.50 -1.65 0.05
N PHE A 83 -16.62 -2.40 0.72
CA PHE A 83 -15.17 -2.32 0.56
C PHE A 83 -14.69 -2.54 -0.87
N PHE A 84 -15.37 -3.35 -1.67
CA PHE A 84 -14.97 -3.55 -3.06
C PHE A 84 -14.95 -2.20 -3.80
N TRP A 85 -16.05 -1.46 -3.76
CA TRP A 85 -16.16 -0.17 -4.46
C TRP A 85 -15.25 0.92 -3.86
N LEU A 86 -15.08 0.92 -2.54
CA LEU A 86 -14.21 1.88 -1.87
C LEU A 86 -12.71 1.62 -2.17
N ARG A 87 -12.34 0.41 -2.60
CA ARG A 87 -10.97 0.05 -3.00
C ARG A 87 -10.71 0.18 -4.50
N ILE A 88 -11.74 0.30 -5.34
CA ILE A 88 -11.57 0.51 -6.78
C ILE A 88 -10.67 1.71 -7.11
N PRO A 89 -10.78 2.87 -6.45
CA PRO A 89 -9.88 3.99 -6.73
C PRO A 89 -8.39 3.64 -6.66
N VAL A 90 -7.96 3.00 -5.60
CA VAL A 90 -6.54 2.62 -5.44
C VAL A 90 -6.12 1.53 -6.42
N VAL A 91 -7.02 0.61 -6.77
CA VAL A 91 -6.79 -0.40 -7.83
C VAL A 91 -6.52 0.28 -9.17
N LEU A 92 -7.34 1.24 -9.57
CA LEU A 92 -7.16 1.99 -10.82
C LEU A 92 -5.83 2.78 -10.83
N ILE A 93 -5.50 3.42 -9.73
CA ILE A 93 -4.22 4.14 -9.55
C ILE A 93 -3.03 3.17 -9.62
N THR A 94 -3.16 1.95 -9.11
CA THR A 94 -2.11 0.93 -9.18
C THR A 94 -1.95 0.39 -10.61
N ILE A 95 -3.05 0.22 -11.35
CA ILE A 95 -2.99 -0.10 -12.79
C ILE A 95 -2.26 0.99 -13.56
N LEU A 96 -2.53 2.27 -13.24
CA LEU A 96 -1.80 3.39 -13.84
C LEU A 96 -0.30 3.35 -13.47
N LEU A 97 0.06 2.99 -12.23
CA LEU A 97 1.47 2.81 -11.85
C LEU A 97 2.15 1.77 -12.75
N VAL A 98 1.54 0.59 -12.92
CA VAL A 98 2.09 -0.48 -13.77
C VAL A 98 2.20 -0.01 -15.21
N PHE A 99 1.19 0.70 -15.73
CA PHE A 99 1.19 1.26 -17.07
C PHE A 99 2.30 2.31 -17.26
N TRP A 100 2.44 3.27 -16.35
CA TRP A 100 3.49 4.30 -16.43
C TRP A 100 4.88 3.70 -16.29
N PHE A 101 5.05 2.73 -15.37
CA PHE A 101 6.31 2.00 -15.22
C PHE A 101 6.66 1.24 -16.52
N TYR A 102 5.72 0.43 -17.05
CA TYR A 102 5.90 -0.27 -18.33
C TYR A 102 6.32 0.71 -19.45
N LYS A 103 5.60 1.81 -19.61
CA LYS A 103 5.90 2.82 -20.63
C LYS A 103 7.25 3.50 -20.40
N THR A 104 7.61 3.81 -19.17
CA THR A 104 8.92 4.41 -18.85
C THR A 104 10.07 3.49 -19.26
N LEU A 105 9.96 2.20 -18.97
CA LEU A 105 10.99 1.23 -19.30
C LEU A 105 11.23 1.11 -20.82
N THR A 106 10.21 1.34 -21.66
CA THR A 106 10.38 1.31 -23.14
C THR A 106 11.34 2.39 -23.65
N TYR A 107 11.58 3.45 -22.87
CA TYR A 107 12.52 4.53 -23.24
C TYR A 107 13.99 4.22 -22.89
N PHE A 108 14.27 3.10 -22.24
CA PHE A 108 15.63 2.73 -21.82
C PHE A 108 16.26 1.63 -22.69
N ASN A 109 15.76 1.43 -23.92
CA ASN A 109 16.26 0.43 -24.87
C ASN A 109 16.34 -0.99 -24.29
N LEU A 110 15.29 -1.38 -23.55
CA LEU A 110 15.10 -2.73 -23.05
C LEU A 110 14.29 -3.56 -24.03
N THR A 111 14.48 -4.88 -24.03
CA THR A 111 13.64 -5.76 -24.83
C THR A 111 12.19 -5.73 -24.34
N LYS A 112 11.21 -5.90 -25.24
CA LYS A 112 9.79 -5.97 -24.85
C LYS A 112 9.56 -6.99 -23.75
N GLN A 113 10.24 -8.13 -23.81
CA GLN A 113 10.11 -9.20 -22.82
C GLN A 113 10.67 -8.77 -21.46
N GLN A 114 11.80 -8.08 -21.42
CA GLN A 114 12.38 -7.53 -20.20
C GLN A 114 11.46 -6.49 -19.56
N VAL A 115 10.87 -5.60 -20.36
CA VAL A 115 9.90 -4.60 -19.87
C VAL A 115 8.69 -5.28 -19.23
N VAL A 116 8.11 -6.28 -19.89
CA VAL A 116 6.97 -7.05 -19.37
C VAL A 116 7.37 -7.78 -18.08
N ASN A 117 8.51 -8.47 -18.07
CA ASN A 117 8.95 -9.23 -16.91
C ASN A 117 9.23 -8.32 -15.69
N SER A 118 9.84 -7.14 -15.92
CA SER A 118 10.01 -6.13 -14.86
C SER A 118 8.66 -5.64 -14.30
N SER A 119 7.67 -5.45 -15.17
CA SER A 119 6.33 -5.01 -14.77
C SER A 119 5.57 -6.11 -14.01
N LEU A 120 5.76 -7.38 -14.38
CA LEU A 120 5.24 -8.53 -13.63
C LEU A 120 5.88 -8.62 -12.24
N VAL A 121 7.19 -8.40 -12.14
CA VAL A 121 7.89 -8.31 -10.84
C VAL A 121 7.33 -7.17 -10.00
N LEU A 122 7.07 -5.99 -10.59
CA LEU A 122 6.50 -4.86 -9.87
C LEU A 122 5.15 -5.23 -9.24
N ILE A 123 4.18 -5.69 -10.04
CA ILE A 123 2.82 -5.95 -9.54
C ILE A 123 2.75 -7.14 -8.58
N THR A 124 3.69 -8.08 -8.66
CA THR A 124 3.77 -9.23 -7.75
C THR A 124 4.70 -9.00 -6.56
N SER A 125 5.32 -7.82 -6.44
CA SER A 125 6.06 -7.41 -5.24
C SER A 125 5.11 -7.16 -4.07
N PHE A 126 5.46 -7.71 -2.89
CA PHE A 126 4.58 -7.80 -1.73
C PHE A 126 3.93 -6.45 -1.36
N TYR A 127 4.73 -5.42 -1.10
CA TYR A 127 4.19 -4.11 -0.69
C TYR A 127 3.41 -3.40 -1.81
N ILE A 128 3.80 -3.54 -3.08
CA ILE A 128 3.04 -2.98 -4.21
C ILE A 128 1.66 -3.63 -4.29
N PHE A 129 1.62 -4.97 -4.21
CA PHE A 129 0.40 -5.74 -4.26
C PHE A 129 -0.57 -5.38 -3.11
N PHE A 130 -0.09 -5.42 -1.85
CA PHE A 130 -0.95 -5.10 -0.70
C PHE A 130 -1.38 -3.64 -0.68
N SER A 131 -0.47 -2.70 -0.92
CA SER A 131 -0.81 -1.26 -0.96
C SER A 131 -1.72 -0.89 -2.13
N GLY A 132 -1.66 -1.63 -3.24
CA GLY A 132 -2.56 -1.46 -4.38
C GLY A 132 -3.99 -1.94 -4.12
N ARG A 133 -4.25 -2.54 -2.97
CA ARG A 133 -5.56 -3.05 -2.53
C ARG A 133 -6.06 -2.39 -1.24
N ASP A 134 -5.30 -1.46 -0.71
CA ASP A 134 -5.55 -0.73 0.53
C ASP A 134 -5.71 0.75 0.21
N ASN A 135 -6.92 1.29 0.34
CA ASN A 135 -7.26 2.65 -0.11
C ASN A 135 -6.69 3.72 0.83
N ASN A 136 -5.38 3.88 0.78
CA ASN A 136 -4.62 4.91 1.49
C ASN A 136 -3.84 5.81 0.51
N TRP A 137 -3.20 6.86 1.02
CA TRP A 137 -2.52 7.90 0.23
C TRP A 137 -1.25 7.45 -0.48
N ASP A 138 -0.61 6.34 -0.05
CA ASP A 138 0.73 5.94 -0.51
C ASP A 138 0.77 5.60 -2.01
N MET A 139 -0.18 4.79 -2.48
CA MET A 139 -0.20 4.40 -3.90
C MET A 139 -0.47 5.59 -4.82
N TYR A 140 -1.35 6.52 -4.44
CA TYR A 140 -1.65 7.70 -5.24
C TYR A 140 -0.40 8.56 -5.46
N THR A 141 0.30 8.91 -4.36
CA THR A 141 1.46 9.79 -4.45
C THR A 141 2.58 9.19 -5.31
N HIS A 142 2.89 7.90 -5.16
CA HIS A 142 3.95 7.24 -5.93
C HIS A 142 3.53 6.92 -7.36
N SER A 143 2.27 6.63 -7.62
CA SER A 143 1.76 6.44 -8.97
C SER A 143 1.83 7.73 -9.79
N PHE A 144 1.32 8.84 -9.23
CA PHE A 144 1.33 10.11 -9.94
C PHE A 144 2.76 10.60 -10.22
N VAL A 145 3.69 10.46 -9.27
CA VAL A 145 5.09 10.83 -9.55
C VAL A 145 5.73 9.93 -10.59
N MET A 146 5.37 8.64 -10.66
CA MET A 146 5.85 7.75 -11.72
C MET A 146 5.33 8.19 -13.11
N GLY A 147 4.10 8.68 -13.17
CA GLY A 147 3.56 9.32 -14.38
C GLY A 147 4.33 10.59 -14.76
N SER A 148 4.64 11.46 -13.79
CA SER A 148 5.49 12.64 -14.00
C SER A 148 6.87 12.25 -14.58
N ILE A 149 7.50 11.22 -14.01
CA ILE A 149 8.79 10.67 -14.48
C ILE A 149 8.67 10.20 -15.93
N LEU A 150 7.60 9.49 -16.31
CA LEU A 150 7.40 9.06 -17.68
C LEU A 150 7.41 10.25 -18.66
N PHE A 151 6.65 11.29 -18.37
CA PHE A 151 6.53 12.43 -19.26
C PHE A 151 7.82 13.28 -19.30
N LEU A 152 8.55 13.37 -18.19
CA LEU A 152 9.89 13.96 -18.20
C LEU A 152 10.88 13.14 -19.03
N VAL A 153 10.90 11.81 -18.90
CA VAL A 153 11.77 10.94 -19.73
C VAL A 153 11.45 11.09 -21.21
N LYS A 154 10.16 11.16 -21.57
CA LYS A 154 9.75 11.46 -22.96
C LYS A 154 10.32 12.78 -23.45
N GLU A 155 10.21 13.82 -22.62
CA GLU A 155 10.70 15.15 -22.99
C GLU A 155 12.22 15.22 -23.04
N PHE A 156 12.93 14.54 -22.14
CA PHE A 156 14.39 14.47 -22.13
C PHE A 156 14.96 13.79 -23.38
N GLN A 157 14.25 12.80 -23.92
CA GLN A 157 14.67 12.09 -25.13
C GLN A 157 14.15 12.73 -26.42
N ALA A 158 13.14 13.59 -26.33
CA ALA A 158 12.61 14.26 -27.50
C ALA A 158 13.64 15.20 -28.16
N SER A 159 13.60 15.27 -29.47
CA SER A 159 14.43 16.22 -30.27
C SER A 159 13.90 17.65 -30.13
N LYS A 160 12.57 17.82 -30.08
CA LYS A 160 11.87 19.09 -29.97
C LYS A 160 11.07 19.11 -28.65
N PHE A 161 10.82 20.31 -28.13
CA PHE A 161 9.95 20.52 -26.97
C PHE A 161 8.52 20.09 -27.31
N ASN A 162 7.91 19.36 -26.37
CA ASN A 162 6.53 18.92 -26.47
C ASN A 162 5.75 19.43 -25.26
N LEU A 163 4.88 20.42 -25.49
CA LEU A 163 4.09 21.08 -24.44
C LEU A 163 3.22 20.07 -23.67
N PHE A 164 2.62 19.08 -24.35
CA PHE A 164 1.79 18.08 -23.68
C PHE A 164 2.60 17.25 -22.67
N ASN A 165 3.79 16.80 -23.03
CA ASN A 165 4.64 16.05 -22.10
C ASN A 165 5.02 16.92 -20.88
N PHE A 166 5.36 18.18 -21.13
CA PHE A 166 5.73 19.12 -20.07
C PHE A 166 4.55 19.39 -19.11
N VAL A 167 3.36 19.70 -19.66
CA VAL A 167 2.14 19.93 -18.87
C VAL A 167 1.76 18.68 -18.07
N ALA A 168 1.77 17.51 -18.71
CA ALA A 168 1.49 16.25 -18.03
C ALA A 168 2.48 15.97 -16.89
N ALA A 169 3.77 16.29 -17.09
CA ALA A 169 4.80 16.08 -16.07
C ALA A 169 4.53 16.90 -14.80
N PHE A 170 4.36 18.23 -14.93
CA PHE A 170 4.12 19.07 -13.73
C PHE A 170 2.73 18.85 -13.13
N PHE A 171 1.70 18.58 -13.92
CA PHE A 171 0.35 18.30 -13.42
C PHE A 171 0.31 17.01 -12.59
N LEU A 172 0.93 15.93 -13.09
CA LEU A 172 1.02 14.68 -12.33
C LEU A 172 1.91 14.82 -11.09
N LEU A 173 2.94 15.68 -11.13
CA LEU A 173 3.71 16.02 -9.94
C LEU A 173 2.86 16.76 -8.91
N ALA A 174 2.02 17.71 -9.35
CA ALA A 174 1.06 18.39 -8.50
C ALA A 174 0.06 17.39 -7.87
N CYS A 175 -0.50 16.47 -8.66
CA CYS A 175 -1.37 15.40 -8.14
C CYS A 175 -0.67 14.53 -7.09
N SER A 176 0.63 14.25 -7.27
CA SER A 176 1.42 13.51 -6.28
C SER A 176 1.53 14.29 -4.96
N ILE A 177 1.82 15.60 -5.02
CA ILE A 177 1.89 16.47 -3.84
C ILE A 177 0.51 16.61 -3.19
N MET A 178 -0.55 16.79 -3.98
CA MET A 178 -1.95 16.81 -3.53
C MET A 178 -2.43 15.49 -2.93
N SER A 179 -1.67 14.41 -3.08
CA SER A 179 -2.00 13.10 -2.49
C SER A 179 -1.44 12.93 -1.09
N LYS A 180 -0.16 13.26 -0.86
CA LYS A 180 0.50 12.99 0.45
C LYS A 180 1.54 14.06 0.82
N GLY A 181 1.49 15.22 0.20
CA GLY A 181 2.54 16.23 0.35
C GLY A 181 3.83 15.85 -0.40
N PRO A 182 4.99 16.41 -0.04
CA PRO A 182 6.24 16.29 -0.81
C PRO A 182 6.96 14.95 -0.67
N VAL A 183 6.35 13.93 -0.04
CA VAL A 183 7.01 12.65 0.28
C VAL A 183 7.62 11.97 -0.95
N SER A 184 6.90 11.96 -2.08
CA SER A 184 7.39 11.32 -3.30
C SER A 184 8.53 12.09 -3.97
N LEU A 185 8.65 13.40 -3.71
CA LEU A 185 9.74 14.22 -4.25
C LEU A 185 11.10 13.71 -3.78
N TYR A 186 11.26 13.43 -2.50
CA TYR A 186 12.54 12.95 -1.97
C TYR A 186 12.68 11.42 -2.02
N ALA A 187 11.57 10.66 -1.97
CA ALA A 187 11.62 9.21 -1.88
C ALA A 187 11.77 8.50 -3.24
N LEU A 188 11.29 9.12 -4.33
CA LEU A 188 11.28 8.51 -5.67
C LEU A 188 11.79 9.47 -6.76
N PHE A 189 11.32 10.74 -6.77
CA PHE A 189 11.59 11.68 -7.84
C PHE A 189 13.04 12.21 -7.79
N LEU A 190 13.51 12.68 -6.65
CA LEU A 190 14.89 13.17 -6.49
C LEU A 190 15.93 12.07 -6.75
N PRO A 191 15.80 10.84 -6.21
CA PRO A 191 16.71 9.74 -6.57
C PRO A 191 16.71 9.44 -8.07
N PHE A 192 15.53 9.49 -8.73
CA PHE A 192 15.43 9.34 -10.18
C PHE A 192 16.25 10.41 -10.91
N LEU A 193 16.09 11.69 -10.55
CA LEU A 193 16.79 12.79 -11.18
C LEU A 193 18.29 12.66 -11.02
N ILE A 194 18.78 12.39 -9.80
CA ILE A 194 20.21 12.21 -9.52
C ILE A 194 20.76 11.06 -10.37
N ALA A 195 20.11 9.90 -10.34
CA ALA A 195 20.53 8.74 -11.12
C ALA A 195 20.53 9.03 -12.65
N TYR A 196 19.46 9.69 -13.12
CA TYR A 196 19.32 10.03 -14.55
C TYR A 196 20.42 10.99 -15.01
N PHE A 197 20.66 12.07 -14.28
CA PHE A 197 21.69 13.04 -14.65
C PHE A 197 23.12 12.52 -14.52
N ILE A 198 23.38 11.59 -13.62
CA ILE A 198 24.67 10.90 -13.53
C ILE A 198 24.93 10.02 -14.76
N VAL A 199 23.92 9.24 -15.17
CA VAL A 199 24.08 8.20 -16.22
C VAL A 199 23.84 8.75 -17.63
N TYR A 200 22.86 9.64 -17.78
CA TYR A 200 22.40 10.19 -19.07
C TYR A 200 22.67 11.69 -19.17
N ARG A 201 23.95 12.07 -19.29
CA ARG A 201 24.41 13.47 -19.32
C ARG A 201 24.02 14.27 -20.58
N ASN A 202 23.46 13.62 -21.60
CA ASN A 202 23.08 14.27 -22.86
C ASN A 202 22.01 15.36 -22.62
N LYS A 203 22.19 16.55 -23.25
CA LYS A 203 21.26 17.69 -23.11
C LYS A 203 21.04 18.15 -21.65
N PHE A 204 22.08 18.04 -20.81
CA PHE A 204 21.98 18.34 -19.38
C PHE A 204 21.30 19.69 -19.09
N GLY A 205 21.75 20.79 -19.71
CA GLY A 205 21.21 22.13 -19.47
C GLY A 205 19.71 22.24 -19.74
N ARG A 206 19.26 21.81 -20.92
CA ARG A 206 17.83 21.80 -21.28
C ARG A 206 17.01 20.93 -20.33
N ASN A 207 17.48 19.74 -20.06
CA ASN A 207 16.75 18.80 -19.20
C ASN A 207 16.67 19.29 -17.75
N LEU A 208 17.73 19.96 -17.28
CA LEU A 208 17.74 20.58 -15.95
C LEU A 208 16.73 21.73 -15.86
N SER A 209 16.71 22.64 -16.85
CA SER A 209 15.75 23.75 -16.91
C SER A 209 14.30 23.27 -16.92
N LEU A 210 14.00 22.27 -17.76
CA LEU A 210 12.67 21.66 -17.80
C LEU A 210 12.30 21.00 -16.47
N THR A 211 13.25 20.34 -15.82
CA THR A 211 13.05 19.72 -14.50
C THR A 211 12.73 20.77 -13.44
N ILE A 212 13.54 21.84 -13.38
CA ILE A 212 13.32 22.95 -12.42
C ILE A 212 11.93 23.55 -12.61
N LEU A 213 11.57 23.86 -13.86
CA LEU A 213 10.26 24.43 -14.17
C LEU A 213 9.10 23.47 -13.82
N THR A 214 9.27 22.18 -14.10
CA THR A 214 8.31 21.15 -13.69
C THR A 214 8.13 21.11 -12.18
N ILE A 215 9.21 21.20 -11.40
CA ILE A 215 9.15 21.20 -9.94
C ILE A 215 8.43 22.47 -9.45
N ILE A 216 8.80 23.66 -9.97
CA ILE A 216 8.19 24.92 -9.56
C ILE A 216 6.68 24.89 -9.82
N LEU A 217 6.25 24.59 -11.05
CA LEU A 217 4.83 24.57 -11.40
C LEU A 217 4.07 23.46 -10.66
N GLY A 218 4.67 22.29 -10.54
CA GLY A 218 4.12 21.17 -9.78
C GLY A 218 3.94 21.50 -8.29
N CYS A 219 4.90 22.20 -7.68
CA CYS A 219 4.80 22.66 -6.30
C CYS A 219 3.74 23.77 -6.15
N VAL A 220 3.72 24.78 -7.02
CA VAL A 220 2.72 25.86 -6.96
C VAL A 220 1.30 25.30 -6.96
N ILE A 221 0.98 24.38 -7.87
CA ILE A 221 -0.34 23.77 -7.96
C ILE A 221 -0.54 22.75 -6.82
N GLY A 222 0.46 21.93 -6.53
CA GLY A 222 0.37 20.84 -5.55
C GLY A 222 0.20 21.33 -4.11
N PHE A 223 0.77 22.48 -3.76
CA PHE A 223 0.61 23.09 -2.43
C PHE A 223 -0.57 24.08 -2.34
N ALA A 224 -1.29 24.34 -3.43
CA ALA A 224 -2.39 25.31 -3.45
C ALA A 224 -3.44 25.06 -2.37
N TRP A 225 -3.87 23.79 -2.18
CA TRP A 225 -4.81 23.44 -1.11
C TRP A 225 -4.24 23.71 0.28
N MET A 226 -2.98 23.36 0.54
CA MET A 226 -2.34 23.61 1.84
C MET A 226 -2.25 25.11 2.15
N MET A 227 -1.94 25.93 1.13
CA MET A 227 -1.89 27.39 1.27
C MET A 227 -3.28 27.96 1.51
N TYR A 228 -4.30 27.46 0.81
CA TYR A 228 -5.69 27.85 1.00
C TYR A 228 -6.16 27.57 2.44
N VAL A 229 -5.98 26.35 2.92
CA VAL A 229 -6.38 25.97 4.29
C VAL A 229 -5.60 26.77 5.33
N ARG A 230 -4.29 26.97 5.12
CA ARG A 230 -3.48 27.82 6.01
C ARG A 230 -3.98 29.26 6.09
N TYR A 231 -4.50 29.80 5.00
CA TYR A 231 -5.02 31.16 4.97
C TYR A 231 -6.35 31.31 5.73
N PHE A 232 -7.28 30.35 5.56
CA PHE A 232 -8.62 30.45 6.13
C PHE A 232 -8.78 29.78 7.51
N ASP A 233 -7.92 28.80 7.86
CA ASP A 233 -7.93 28.07 9.14
C ASP A 233 -6.49 27.83 9.63
N ALA A 234 -5.80 28.93 9.92
CA ALA A 234 -4.38 28.92 10.29
C ALA A 234 -4.13 28.13 11.60
N GLU A 235 -5.03 28.23 12.56
CA GLU A 235 -4.87 27.61 13.89
C GLU A 235 -4.76 26.10 13.78
N HIS A 236 -5.76 25.44 13.20
CA HIS A 236 -5.78 23.99 13.06
C HIS A 236 -4.71 23.49 12.07
N PHE A 237 -4.42 24.27 11.01
CA PHE A 237 -3.37 23.93 10.07
C PHE A 237 -1.97 23.95 10.73
N LEU A 238 -1.67 24.99 11.52
CA LEU A 238 -0.39 25.06 12.23
C LEU A 238 -0.25 23.98 13.30
N ALA A 239 -1.32 23.69 14.04
CA ALA A 239 -1.34 22.59 15.01
C ALA A 239 -1.06 21.23 14.34
N ALA A 240 -1.70 20.95 13.20
CA ALA A 240 -1.47 19.73 12.44
C ALA A 240 -0.03 19.65 11.90
N SER A 241 0.50 20.78 11.38
CA SER A 241 1.87 20.87 10.86
C SER A 241 2.92 20.67 11.95
N GLN A 242 2.72 21.29 13.12
CA GLN A 242 3.60 21.14 14.28
C GLN A 242 3.64 19.69 14.77
N LYS A 243 2.49 19.03 14.83
CA LYS A 243 2.38 17.62 15.17
C LYS A 243 3.14 16.71 14.20
N GLU A 244 3.05 16.95 12.90
CA GLU A 244 3.81 16.18 11.89
C GLU A 244 5.32 16.42 12.03
N VAL A 245 5.77 17.66 12.26
CA VAL A 245 7.19 17.98 12.49
C VAL A 245 7.70 17.31 13.76
N ASN A 246 6.95 17.35 14.84
CA ASN A 246 7.31 16.69 16.09
C ASN A 246 7.41 15.16 15.91
N ASN A 247 6.51 14.57 15.13
CA ASN A 247 6.54 13.14 14.82
C ASN A 247 7.84 12.73 14.10
N TRP A 248 8.36 13.57 13.21
CA TRP A 248 9.61 13.26 12.49
C TRP A 248 10.81 13.08 13.41
N HIS A 249 10.81 13.73 14.58
CA HIS A 249 11.93 13.69 15.53
C HIS A 249 11.69 12.79 16.74
N SER A 250 10.43 12.51 17.10
CA SER A 250 10.10 11.81 18.34
C SER A 250 9.35 10.49 18.14
N TYR A 251 8.66 10.31 17.01
CA TYR A 251 7.79 9.14 16.80
C TYR A 251 8.42 8.13 15.84
N ASN A 252 8.54 6.86 16.27
CA ASN A 252 9.12 5.77 15.47
C ASN A 252 10.53 6.08 14.91
N THR A 253 11.36 6.78 15.67
CA THR A 253 12.75 7.02 15.30
C THR A 253 13.52 5.71 15.27
N ARG A 254 14.26 5.46 14.19
CA ARG A 254 15.03 4.25 13.96
C ARG A 254 16.41 4.61 13.40
N PRO A 255 17.43 3.75 13.64
CA PRO A 255 18.77 4.01 13.14
C PRO A 255 18.84 4.06 11.61
N PHE A 256 19.87 4.69 11.04
CA PHE A 256 20.06 4.87 9.60
C PHE A 256 19.94 3.57 8.81
N TYR A 257 20.49 2.47 9.33
CA TYR A 257 20.50 1.16 8.67
C TYR A 257 19.15 0.41 8.71
N TYR A 258 18.12 0.94 9.33
CA TYR A 258 16.81 0.26 9.46
C TYR A 258 16.21 -0.19 8.12
N TYR A 259 16.44 0.56 7.05
CA TYR A 259 15.91 0.25 5.72
C TYR A 259 16.82 -0.64 4.87
N TRP A 260 17.96 -1.09 5.35
CA TRP A 260 18.91 -1.86 4.52
C TRP A 260 18.39 -3.24 4.13
N SER A 261 17.40 -3.76 4.82
CA SER A 261 16.67 -4.96 4.45
C SER A 261 15.51 -4.69 3.45
N PHE A 262 15.49 -3.54 2.79
CA PHE A 262 14.40 -3.10 1.89
C PHE A 262 14.02 -4.11 0.81
N PHE A 263 14.98 -4.89 0.32
CA PHE A 263 14.77 -5.93 -0.70
C PHE A 263 13.82 -7.02 -0.23
N THR A 264 13.68 -7.26 1.09
CA THR A 264 12.73 -8.24 1.64
C THR A 264 11.26 -7.82 1.42
N GLN A 265 11.01 -6.53 1.24
CA GLN A 265 9.68 -5.99 0.97
C GLN A 265 9.15 -6.35 -0.44
N SER A 266 10.03 -6.85 -1.31
CA SER A 266 9.63 -7.43 -2.59
C SER A 266 8.99 -8.83 -2.44
N GLY A 267 9.04 -9.42 -1.22
CA GLY A 267 8.42 -10.70 -0.90
C GLY A 267 9.06 -11.85 -1.66
N LEU A 268 8.33 -12.46 -2.59
CA LEU A 268 8.81 -13.56 -3.42
C LEU A 268 10.12 -13.23 -4.15
N TRP A 269 10.34 -11.97 -4.48
CA TRP A 269 11.53 -11.50 -5.20
C TRP A 269 12.71 -11.16 -4.29
N THR A 270 12.67 -11.45 -2.99
CA THR A 270 13.73 -11.10 -2.02
C THR A 270 15.12 -11.54 -2.47
N ILE A 271 15.29 -12.81 -2.85
CA ILE A 271 16.59 -13.33 -3.29
C ILE A 271 16.98 -12.77 -4.66
N PRO A 272 16.13 -12.77 -5.70
CA PRO A 272 16.41 -12.07 -6.95
C PRO A 272 16.74 -10.58 -6.77
N ALA A 273 16.08 -9.88 -5.85
CA ALA A 273 16.36 -8.49 -5.53
C ALA A 273 17.79 -8.33 -4.99
N LEU A 274 18.17 -9.14 -3.98
CA LEU A 274 19.50 -9.10 -3.41
C LEU A 274 20.57 -9.35 -4.48
N VAL A 275 20.40 -10.36 -5.34
CA VAL A 275 21.34 -10.68 -6.42
C VAL A 275 21.41 -9.53 -7.44
N SER A 276 20.28 -8.93 -7.80
CA SER A 276 20.24 -7.83 -8.76
C SER A 276 20.98 -6.57 -8.26
N LEU A 277 21.15 -6.44 -6.96
CA LEU A 277 21.86 -5.32 -6.32
C LEU A 277 23.37 -5.54 -6.22
N ILE A 278 23.88 -6.74 -6.47
CA ILE A 278 25.33 -7.02 -6.51
C ILE A 278 25.89 -6.47 -7.83
N TYR A 279 26.16 -5.16 -7.84
CA TYR A 279 26.56 -4.42 -9.04
C TYR A 279 27.80 -5.02 -9.77
N PRO A 280 28.91 -5.39 -9.09
CA PRO A 280 30.08 -5.98 -9.74
C PRO A 280 29.77 -7.29 -10.47
N TYR A 281 28.84 -8.07 -9.93
CA TYR A 281 28.42 -9.35 -10.51
C TYR A 281 27.57 -9.16 -11.77
N LEU A 282 26.52 -8.33 -11.71
CA LEU A 282 25.51 -8.29 -12.77
C LEU A 282 25.85 -7.32 -13.89
N LYS A 283 26.64 -6.25 -13.64
CA LYS A 283 26.98 -5.23 -14.65
C LYS A 283 27.60 -5.76 -15.95
N ASN A 284 28.34 -6.88 -15.85
CA ASN A 284 29.01 -7.49 -17.01
C ASN A 284 28.15 -8.56 -17.71
N LYS A 285 27.00 -8.92 -17.13
CA LYS A 285 26.08 -9.95 -17.63
C LYS A 285 24.85 -9.36 -18.30
N VAL A 286 24.61 -8.05 -18.14
CA VAL A 286 23.46 -7.37 -18.75
C VAL A 286 23.83 -6.75 -20.08
N ALA A 287 22.93 -6.82 -21.05
CA ALA A 287 23.14 -6.22 -22.39
C ALA A 287 23.21 -4.68 -22.33
N ASN A 288 22.34 -4.03 -21.56
CA ASN A 288 22.31 -2.58 -21.42
C ASN A 288 22.87 -2.13 -20.06
N LYS A 289 24.20 -1.95 -20.02
CA LYS A 289 24.93 -1.55 -18.79
C LYS A 289 24.50 -0.18 -18.26
N LYS A 290 24.20 0.79 -19.16
CA LYS A 290 23.76 2.14 -18.75
C LYS A 290 22.40 2.10 -18.06
N ALA A 291 21.44 1.41 -18.65
CA ALA A 291 20.11 1.29 -18.06
C ALA A 291 20.14 0.50 -16.72
N TYR A 292 21.00 -0.51 -16.61
CA TYR A 292 21.21 -1.21 -15.33
C TYR A 292 21.84 -0.29 -14.29
N GLN A 293 22.90 0.45 -14.64
CA GLN A 293 23.54 1.42 -13.74
C GLN A 293 22.53 2.47 -13.24
N PHE A 294 21.68 2.97 -14.15
CA PHE A 294 20.63 3.90 -13.79
C PHE A 294 19.64 3.28 -12.79
N ALA A 295 19.12 2.08 -13.06
CA ALA A 295 18.18 1.39 -12.19
C ALA A 295 18.81 1.13 -10.79
N TRP A 296 20.06 0.70 -10.76
CA TRP A 296 20.80 0.45 -9.54
C TRP A 296 20.99 1.73 -8.71
N LEU A 297 21.48 2.81 -9.34
CA LEU A 297 21.62 4.11 -8.67
C LEU A 297 20.28 4.63 -8.16
N TRP A 298 19.23 4.56 -8.97
CA TRP A 298 17.91 5.01 -8.57
C TRP A 298 17.42 4.26 -7.32
N THR A 299 17.57 2.94 -7.30
CA THR A 299 17.18 2.11 -6.13
C THR A 299 17.99 2.47 -4.90
N VAL A 300 19.34 2.50 -5.01
CA VAL A 300 20.21 2.75 -3.86
C VAL A 300 20.03 4.16 -3.30
N LEU A 301 19.92 5.17 -4.18
CA LEU A 301 19.69 6.55 -3.75
C LEU A 301 18.32 6.71 -3.08
N SER A 302 17.29 6.01 -3.53
CA SER A 302 15.97 6.01 -2.87
C SER A 302 16.08 5.48 -1.42
N VAL A 303 16.83 4.40 -1.20
CA VAL A 303 17.06 3.84 0.15
C VAL A 303 17.87 4.81 1.01
N ILE A 304 18.95 5.40 0.47
CA ILE A 304 19.82 6.32 1.20
C ILE A 304 19.02 7.55 1.64
N LEU A 305 18.28 8.19 0.73
CA LEU A 305 17.50 9.39 1.05
C LEU A 305 16.43 9.10 2.10
N LEU A 306 15.71 7.98 1.99
CA LEU A 306 14.76 7.57 3.02
C LEU A 306 15.43 7.27 4.37
N SER A 307 16.65 6.75 4.36
CA SER A 307 17.39 6.41 5.58
C SER A 307 17.86 7.64 6.36
N ILE A 308 17.98 8.81 5.72
CA ILE A 308 18.37 10.07 6.38
C ILE A 308 17.26 10.54 7.35
N ILE A 309 16.00 10.31 7.04
CA ILE A 309 14.88 10.76 7.87
C ILE A 309 14.78 9.89 9.14
N PRO A 310 14.74 10.50 10.35
CA PRO A 310 14.70 9.76 11.61
C PRO A 310 13.46 8.87 11.77
N GLU A 311 12.27 9.39 11.44
CA GLU A 311 11.03 8.60 11.47
C GLU A 311 11.04 7.53 10.39
N LYS A 312 10.94 6.26 10.77
CA LYS A 312 10.96 5.12 9.85
C LYS A 312 9.82 4.15 10.09
N LYS A 313 9.12 3.83 9.00
CA LYS A 313 8.07 2.80 8.98
C LYS A 313 8.31 1.91 7.75
N SER A 314 8.10 0.61 7.88
CA SER A 314 8.33 -0.33 6.77
C SER A 314 7.58 0.05 5.48
N ARG A 315 6.38 0.61 5.60
CA ARG A 315 5.58 1.07 4.45
C ARG A 315 6.21 2.21 3.65
N TYR A 316 7.13 2.99 4.25
CA TYR A 316 7.85 4.06 3.53
C TYR A 316 8.81 3.53 2.47
N LEU A 317 9.09 2.22 2.46
CA LEU A 317 9.89 1.55 1.42
C LEU A 317 9.11 1.28 0.11
N LEU A 318 7.81 1.54 0.06
CA LEU A 318 7.00 1.33 -1.14
C LEU A 318 7.63 1.95 -2.41
N PRO A 319 8.07 3.22 -2.42
CA PRO A 319 8.65 3.85 -3.62
C PRO A 319 9.94 3.18 -4.09
N VAL A 320 10.72 2.57 -3.18
CA VAL A 320 11.96 1.87 -3.52
C VAL A 320 11.72 0.63 -4.37
N LEU A 321 10.55 -0.01 -4.22
CA LEU A 321 10.21 -1.22 -4.98
C LEU A 321 10.00 -0.94 -6.48
N ILE A 322 9.73 0.30 -6.86
CA ILE A 322 9.56 0.69 -8.26
C ILE A 322 10.88 0.56 -9.02
N PRO A 323 11.97 1.26 -8.67
CA PRO A 323 13.26 1.05 -9.33
C PRO A 323 13.87 -0.33 -9.04
N LEU A 324 13.60 -0.94 -7.89
CA LEU A 324 14.03 -2.29 -7.57
C LEU A 324 13.45 -3.32 -8.53
N ALA A 325 12.17 -3.18 -8.94
CA ALA A 325 11.56 -4.07 -9.94
C ALA A 325 12.28 -3.98 -11.30
N MET A 326 12.78 -2.81 -11.69
CA MET A 326 13.65 -2.67 -12.87
C MET A 326 14.97 -3.41 -12.69
N ASN A 327 15.62 -3.32 -11.51
CA ASN A 327 16.84 -4.06 -11.21
C ASN A 327 16.62 -5.57 -11.28
N ILE A 328 15.58 -6.07 -10.63
CA ILE A 328 15.22 -7.49 -10.68
C ILE A 328 14.98 -7.91 -12.13
N GLY A 329 14.33 -7.07 -12.93
CA GLY A 329 14.10 -7.30 -14.35
C GLY A 329 15.38 -7.53 -15.16
N PHE A 330 16.50 -6.88 -14.82
CA PHE A 330 17.80 -7.18 -15.43
C PHE A 330 18.33 -8.56 -15.07
N TYR A 331 18.18 -8.98 -13.82
CA TYR A 331 18.59 -10.32 -13.41
C TYR A 331 17.71 -11.40 -14.03
N ILE A 332 16.39 -11.20 -14.08
CA ILE A 332 15.45 -12.10 -14.75
C ILE A 332 15.76 -12.22 -16.25
N GLU A 333 16.08 -11.09 -16.92
CA GLU A 333 16.46 -11.12 -18.34
C GLU A 333 17.78 -11.87 -18.58
N TYR A 334 18.77 -11.66 -17.73
CA TYR A 334 20.02 -12.44 -17.77
C TYR A 334 19.73 -13.95 -17.62
N LEU A 335 18.95 -14.35 -16.64
CA LEU A 335 18.57 -15.75 -16.48
C LEU A 335 17.75 -16.28 -17.66
N ARG A 336 16.86 -15.47 -18.23
CA ARG A 336 16.09 -15.85 -19.43
C ARG A 336 16.99 -16.20 -20.61
N LEU A 337 18.06 -15.45 -20.80
CA LEU A 337 18.98 -15.63 -21.93
C LEU A 337 20.02 -16.72 -21.67
N GLU A 338 20.59 -16.76 -20.48
CA GLU A 338 21.79 -17.55 -20.19
C GLU A 338 21.55 -18.79 -19.29
N PHE A 339 20.31 -19.06 -18.84
CA PHE A 339 20.03 -20.15 -17.90
C PHE A 339 20.57 -21.53 -18.33
N LYS A 340 20.53 -21.80 -19.64
CA LYS A 340 21.09 -23.04 -20.23
C LYS A 340 22.60 -23.11 -20.16
N ASN A 341 23.24 -21.95 -20.27
CA ASN A 341 24.70 -21.80 -20.46
C ASN A 341 25.45 -21.43 -19.17
N ILE A 342 24.76 -21.31 -18.02
CA ILE A 342 25.43 -21.03 -16.76
C ILE A 342 26.47 -22.10 -16.48
N SER A 343 27.76 -21.76 -16.63
CA SER A 343 28.89 -22.65 -16.39
C SER A 343 29.35 -22.66 -14.95
N ASN A 344 29.27 -21.51 -14.26
CA ASN A 344 29.67 -21.40 -12.86
C ASN A 344 28.77 -22.23 -11.96
N LYS A 345 29.39 -23.22 -11.26
CA LYS A 345 28.67 -24.15 -10.38
C LYS A 345 27.96 -23.43 -9.22
N THR A 346 28.61 -22.44 -8.61
CA THR A 346 28.04 -21.68 -7.48
C THR A 346 26.80 -20.88 -7.92
N GLU A 347 26.90 -20.21 -9.07
CA GLU A 347 25.80 -19.45 -9.64
C GLU A 347 24.61 -20.35 -10.00
N ARG A 348 24.88 -21.49 -10.64
CA ARG A 348 23.87 -22.49 -10.97
C ARG A 348 23.20 -23.04 -9.71
N TYR A 349 23.98 -23.39 -8.70
CA TYR A 349 23.45 -23.90 -7.42
C TYR A 349 22.56 -22.84 -6.76
N PHE A 350 23.02 -21.61 -6.67
CA PHE A 350 22.28 -20.53 -6.03
C PHE A 350 20.97 -20.21 -6.78
N THR A 351 21.01 -20.15 -8.10
CA THR A 351 19.82 -19.95 -8.94
C THR A 351 18.82 -21.10 -8.80
N ASN A 352 19.31 -22.34 -8.83
CA ASN A 352 18.48 -23.52 -8.66
C ASN A 352 17.87 -23.59 -7.25
N PHE A 353 18.63 -23.22 -6.22
CA PHE A 353 18.14 -23.12 -4.85
C PHE A 353 17.00 -22.09 -4.74
N THR A 354 17.24 -20.86 -5.25
CA THR A 354 16.27 -19.77 -5.19
C THR A 354 14.92 -20.14 -5.82
N PHE A 355 14.94 -20.61 -7.05
CA PHE A 355 13.70 -20.93 -7.77
C PHE A 355 13.18 -22.32 -7.45
N GLY A 356 14.03 -23.25 -7.02
CA GLY A 356 13.63 -24.55 -6.51
C GLY A 356 12.83 -24.46 -5.21
N LEU A 357 13.19 -23.48 -4.36
CA LEU A 357 12.41 -23.17 -3.14
C LEU A 357 10.96 -22.82 -3.47
N TYR A 358 10.71 -22.08 -4.56
CA TYR A 358 9.33 -21.75 -4.99
C TYR A 358 8.57 -23.01 -5.43
N GLY A 359 9.25 -23.96 -6.09
CA GLY A 359 8.66 -25.27 -6.43
C GLY A 359 8.30 -26.09 -5.19
N ILE A 360 9.19 -26.10 -4.19
CA ILE A 360 8.95 -26.78 -2.90
C ILE A 360 7.77 -26.11 -2.16
N ILE A 361 7.74 -24.78 -2.10
CA ILE A 361 6.63 -24.02 -1.49
C ILE A 361 5.31 -24.34 -2.21
N ALA A 362 5.30 -24.38 -3.54
CA ALA A 362 4.10 -24.69 -4.32
C ALA A 362 3.55 -26.10 -3.99
N ILE A 363 4.42 -27.10 -3.91
CA ILE A 363 4.04 -28.46 -3.50
C ILE A 363 3.62 -28.48 -2.02
N GLY A 364 4.34 -27.77 -1.16
CA GLY A 364 4.00 -27.64 0.26
C GLY A 364 2.63 -27.03 0.48
N ILE A 365 2.24 -26.02 -0.30
CA ILE A 365 0.90 -25.42 -0.27
C ILE A 365 -0.18 -26.48 -0.58
N SER A 366 0.05 -27.34 -1.58
CA SER A 366 -0.94 -28.36 -1.98
C SER A 366 -1.30 -29.36 -0.88
N ILE A 367 -0.37 -29.61 0.05
CA ILE A 367 -0.58 -30.44 1.23
C ILE A 367 -1.04 -29.58 2.41
N GLY A 368 -0.34 -28.49 2.65
CA GLY A 368 -0.54 -27.60 3.80
C GLY A 368 -1.93 -26.99 3.87
N VAL A 369 -2.58 -26.77 2.71
CA VAL A 369 -3.94 -26.22 2.67
C VAL A 369 -4.94 -27.14 3.39
N PHE A 370 -4.84 -28.45 3.25
CA PHE A 370 -5.73 -29.40 3.92
C PHE A 370 -5.43 -29.52 5.42
N ILE A 371 -4.16 -29.40 5.81
CA ILE A 371 -3.77 -29.34 7.23
C ILE A 371 -4.33 -28.07 7.87
N TYR A 372 -4.27 -26.94 7.17
CA TYR A 372 -4.76 -25.66 7.64
C TYR A 372 -6.29 -25.61 7.75
N THR A 373 -7.01 -26.24 6.82
CA THR A 373 -8.48 -26.23 6.78
C THR A 373 -9.15 -27.37 7.55
N LYS A 374 -8.38 -28.29 8.15
CA LYS A 374 -8.86 -29.58 8.72
C LYS A 374 -10.16 -29.47 9.53
N ASP A 375 -10.27 -28.48 10.41
CA ASP A 375 -11.39 -28.32 11.35
C ASP A 375 -12.65 -27.69 10.70
N ARG A 376 -12.49 -27.06 9.53
CA ARG A 376 -13.57 -26.39 8.75
C ARG A 376 -13.47 -26.72 7.26
N ILE A 377 -13.03 -27.93 6.95
CA ILE A 377 -12.73 -28.31 5.57
C ILE A 377 -13.96 -28.23 4.66
N SER A 378 -15.15 -28.63 5.17
CA SER A 378 -16.42 -28.57 4.44
C SER A 378 -16.74 -27.17 3.92
N ASP A 379 -16.48 -26.15 4.72
CA ASP A 379 -16.82 -24.76 4.41
C ASP A 379 -15.89 -24.17 3.33
N PHE A 380 -14.70 -24.74 3.18
CA PHE A 380 -13.64 -24.20 2.34
C PHE A 380 -13.20 -25.12 1.19
N LEU A 381 -13.88 -26.26 0.95
CA LEU A 381 -13.51 -27.20 -0.12
C LEU A 381 -13.43 -26.54 -1.49
N ILE A 382 -14.37 -25.64 -1.81
CA ILE A 382 -14.42 -24.93 -3.09
C ILE A 382 -13.17 -24.07 -3.35
N TRP A 383 -12.48 -23.65 -2.31
CA TRP A 383 -11.24 -22.86 -2.39
C TRP A 383 -10.00 -23.73 -2.21
N SER A 384 -10.05 -24.71 -1.31
CA SER A 384 -8.92 -25.57 -0.95
C SER A 384 -8.53 -26.53 -2.06
N ILE A 385 -9.51 -27.19 -2.72
CA ILE A 385 -9.24 -28.16 -3.77
C ILE A 385 -8.59 -27.49 -5.01
N PRO A 386 -9.16 -26.45 -5.62
CA PRO A 386 -8.50 -25.78 -6.74
C PRO A 386 -7.12 -25.22 -6.37
N PHE A 387 -6.97 -24.67 -5.16
CA PHE A 387 -5.69 -24.15 -4.69
C PHE A 387 -4.62 -25.23 -4.60
N ALA A 388 -4.96 -26.40 -4.02
CA ALA A 388 -4.05 -27.53 -3.92
C ALA A 388 -3.65 -28.06 -5.30
N ILE A 389 -4.62 -28.29 -6.19
CA ILE A 389 -4.37 -28.83 -7.54
C ILE A 389 -3.50 -27.86 -8.36
N ILE A 390 -3.85 -26.58 -8.40
CA ILE A 390 -3.12 -25.57 -9.17
C ILE A 390 -1.70 -25.40 -8.61
N SER A 391 -1.54 -25.31 -7.29
CA SER A 391 -0.23 -25.19 -6.66
C SER A 391 0.65 -26.41 -6.95
N LEU A 392 0.10 -27.63 -6.91
CA LEU A 392 0.82 -28.86 -7.27
C LEU A 392 1.28 -28.84 -8.73
N ILE A 393 0.37 -28.52 -9.65
CA ILE A 393 0.69 -28.42 -11.10
C ILE A 393 1.79 -27.39 -11.33
N LEU A 394 1.73 -26.23 -10.67
CA LEU A 394 2.73 -25.18 -10.80
C LEU A 394 4.08 -25.57 -10.18
N GLY A 395 4.08 -26.27 -9.03
CA GLY A 395 5.29 -26.82 -8.44
C GLY A 395 5.99 -27.83 -9.36
N ILE A 396 5.23 -28.78 -9.93
CA ILE A 396 5.72 -29.73 -10.93
C ILE A 396 6.22 -28.97 -12.17
N SER A 397 5.52 -27.93 -12.63
CA SER A 397 5.92 -27.11 -13.77
C SER A 397 7.25 -26.40 -13.53
N ILE A 398 7.51 -25.90 -12.32
CA ILE A 398 8.79 -25.30 -11.93
C ILE A 398 9.91 -26.34 -12.04
N PHE A 399 9.74 -27.53 -11.46
CA PHE A 399 10.76 -28.60 -11.55
C PHE A 399 10.96 -29.12 -12.97
N LYS A 400 9.89 -29.23 -13.77
CA LYS A 400 10.00 -29.50 -15.20
C LYS A 400 10.82 -28.43 -15.92
N GLY A 401 10.65 -27.16 -15.56
CA GLY A 401 11.45 -26.04 -16.10
C GLY A 401 12.95 -26.23 -15.87
N PHE A 402 13.36 -26.72 -14.71
CA PHE A 402 14.77 -27.06 -14.43
C PHE A 402 15.25 -28.21 -15.32
N LYS A 403 14.46 -29.28 -15.45
CA LYS A 403 14.80 -30.46 -16.26
C LYS A 403 15.03 -30.09 -17.74
N ILE A 404 14.15 -29.27 -18.31
CA ILE A 404 14.25 -28.81 -19.71
C ILE A 404 15.10 -27.55 -19.89
N LYS A 405 15.69 -27.04 -18.81
CA LYS A 405 16.49 -25.81 -18.77
C LYS A 405 15.74 -24.58 -19.33
N SER A 406 14.45 -24.43 -19.02
CA SER A 406 13.63 -23.29 -19.43
C SER A 406 13.35 -22.37 -18.26
N PHE A 407 14.12 -21.28 -18.12
CA PHE A 407 13.89 -20.30 -17.07
C PHE A 407 12.53 -19.63 -17.19
N GLU A 408 12.06 -19.38 -18.40
CA GLU A 408 10.75 -18.78 -18.65
C GLU A 408 9.60 -19.61 -18.06
N GLN A 409 9.71 -20.95 -18.16
CA GLN A 409 8.71 -21.82 -17.53
C GLN A 409 8.73 -21.70 -16.01
N ILE A 410 9.90 -21.62 -15.41
CA ILE A 410 10.07 -21.42 -13.97
C ILE A 410 9.46 -20.08 -13.56
N PHE A 411 9.84 -19.00 -14.23
CA PHE A 411 9.40 -17.64 -13.92
C PHE A 411 7.88 -17.48 -14.03
N TYR A 412 7.27 -17.90 -15.16
CA TYR A 412 5.82 -17.75 -15.31
C TYR A 412 5.02 -18.68 -14.39
N SER A 413 5.51 -19.88 -14.08
CA SER A 413 4.88 -20.72 -13.07
C SER A 413 4.92 -20.07 -11.69
N THR A 414 6.00 -19.35 -11.36
CA THR A 414 6.10 -18.58 -10.11
C THR A 414 5.11 -17.42 -10.06
N ILE A 415 4.94 -16.67 -11.17
CA ILE A 415 3.92 -15.62 -11.27
C ILE A 415 2.50 -16.20 -11.09
N LEU A 416 2.20 -17.30 -11.76
CA LEU A 416 0.89 -17.94 -11.65
C LEU A 416 0.63 -18.53 -10.25
N LEU A 417 1.68 -18.96 -9.54
CA LEU A 417 1.57 -19.36 -8.13
C LEU A 417 1.12 -18.18 -7.27
N MET A 418 1.69 -16.99 -7.43
CA MET A 418 1.20 -15.77 -6.73
C MET A 418 -0.25 -15.47 -7.08
N CYS A 419 -0.63 -15.58 -8.35
CA CYS A 419 -2.01 -15.43 -8.77
C CYS A 419 -2.95 -16.44 -8.08
N SER A 420 -2.53 -17.70 -7.92
CA SER A 420 -3.32 -18.74 -7.24
C SER A 420 -3.48 -18.46 -5.74
N VAL A 421 -2.44 -17.92 -5.08
CA VAL A 421 -2.52 -17.47 -3.68
C VAL A 421 -3.58 -16.37 -3.53
N VAL A 422 -3.63 -15.39 -4.45
CA VAL A 422 -4.62 -14.32 -4.40
C VAL A 422 -6.02 -14.83 -4.73
N ALA A 423 -6.14 -15.72 -5.74
CA ALA A 423 -7.44 -16.20 -6.19
C ALA A 423 -8.12 -17.14 -5.18
N PHE A 424 -7.34 -18.01 -4.53
CA PHE A 424 -7.87 -19.06 -3.66
C PHE A 424 -7.39 -18.92 -2.21
N GLY A 425 -6.09 -18.67 -2.00
CA GLY A 425 -5.50 -18.59 -0.67
C GLY A 425 -6.08 -17.46 0.19
N PHE A 426 -6.44 -16.31 -0.40
CA PHE A 426 -7.02 -15.19 0.35
C PHE A 426 -8.38 -15.52 0.96
N GLN A 427 -9.20 -16.38 0.33
CA GLN A 427 -10.46 -16.82 0.93
C GLN A 427 -10.22 -17.67 2.18
N LEU A 428 -9.10 -18.41 2.22
CA LEU A 428 -8.74 -19.22 3.38
C LEU A 428 -8.32 -18.39 4.58
N SER A 429 -7.97 -17.10 4.42
CA SER A 429 -7.69 -16.22 5.55
C SER A 429 -8.91 -16.03 6.47
N LYS A 430 -10.13 -16.24 5.97
CA LYS A 430 -11.35 -16.21 6.75
C LYS A 430 -11.43 -17.34 7.82
N LEU A 431 -10.62 -18.40 7.69
CA LEU A 431 -10.49 -19.43 8.72
C LEU A 431 -9.99 -18.88 10.05
N THR A 432 -9.16 -17.84 10.01
CA THR A 432 -8.66 -17.17 11.21
C THR A 432 -9.68 -16.23 11.85
N PHE A 433 -10.82 -15.99 11.18
CA PHE A 433 -11.87 -15.12 11.66
C PHE A 433 -12.86 -15.89 12.53
N SER A 434 -12.95 -15.55 13.79
CA SER A 434 -13.99 -16.00 14.69
C SER A 434 -15.11 -14.96 14.73
N GLU A 435 -16.27 -15.30 14.17
CA GLU A 435 -17.45 -14.44 14.23
C GLU A 435 -17.98 -14.30 15.67
N GLU A 436 -17.76 -15.30 16.51
CA GLU A 436 -18.16 -15.30 17.92
C GLU A 436 -17.40 -14.24 18.75
N LEU A 437 -16.14 -13.97 18.39
CA LEU A 437 -15.30 -12.99 19.08
C LEU A 437 -15.53 -11.56 18.58
N TYR A 438 -16.03 -11.42 17.34
CA TYR A 438 -16.22 -10.14 16.68
C TYR A 438 -17.52 -9.46 17.14
N SER A 439 -17.41 -8.28 17.74
CA SER A 439 -18.55 -7.45 18.12
C SER A 439 -18.49 -6.11 17.41
N SER A 440 -19.27 -5.98 16.32
CA SER A 440 -19.33 -4.77 15.48
C SER A 440 -19.88 -3.58 16.25
N ALA A 441 -19.32 -2.39 16.00
CA ALA A 441 -19.84 -1.12 16.49
C ALA A 441 -21.22 -0.77 15.91
N LYS A 442 -21.61 -1.36 14.77
CA LYS A 442 -22.99 -1.23 14.24
C LYS A 442 -24.06 -1.71 15.22
N ASN A 443 -23.73 -2.69 16.07
CA ASN A 443 -24.63 -3.19 17.10
C ASN A 443 -24.99 -2.14 18.15
N LEU A 444 -24.14 -1.10 18.35
CA LEU A 444 -24.42 0.00 19.26
C LEU A 444 -25.69 0.76 18.89
N LYS A 445 -25.98 0.89 17.59
CA LYS A 445 -27.22 1.57 17.11
C LYS A 445 -28.51 0.93 17.64
N LYS A 446 -28.50 -0.40 17.80
CA LYS A 446 -29.62 -1.12 18.44
C LYS A 446 -29.73 -0.78 19.92
N LEU A 447 -28.59 -0.72 20.63
CA LEU A 447 -28.55 -0.36 22.05
C LEU A 447 -28.92 1.12 22.27
N GLU A 448 -28.55 2.01 21.35
CA GLU A 448 -28.96 3.41 21.36
C GLU A 448 -30.48 3.56 21.25
N GLN A 449 -31.07 2.87 20.28
CA GLN A 449 -32.53 2.89 20.08
C GLN A 449 -33.28 2.30 21.29
N GLN A 450 -32.83 1.15 21.81
CA GLN A 450 -33.42 0.50 22.97
C GLN A 450 -33.37 1.36 24.24
N ASN A 451 -32.28 2.08 24.43
CA ASN A 451 -32.07 2.91 25.61
C ASN A 451 -32.38 4.40 25.38
N GLN A 452 -32.73 4.82 24.18
CA GLN A 452 -32.96 6.22 23.78
C GLN A 452 -31.78 7.13 24.15
N ILE A 453 -30.57 6.72 23.77
CA ILE A 453 -29.31 7.40 24.11
C ILE A 453 -28.51 7.70 22.85
N LYS A 454 -27.57 8.66 22.97
CA LYS A 454 -26.54 8.97 21.98
C LYS A 454 -25.20 8.44 22.44
N THR A 455 -24.37 7.94 21.53
CA THR A 455 -23.05 7.40 21.85
C THR A 455 -21.96 8.47 21.78
N TYR A 456 -21.08 8.42 22.77
CA TYR A 456 -19.88 9.25 22.90
C TYR A 456 -18.66 8.36 23.12
N GLU A 457 -17.47 8.85 22.79
CA GLU A 457 -16.19 8.24 23.17
C GLU A 457 -15.66 8.94 24.42
N TRP A 458 -15.04 8.20 25.34
CA TRP A 458 -14.48 8.82 26.53
C TRP A 458 -13.33 9.78 26.17
N GLN A 459 -12.37 9.34 25.38
CA GLN A 459 -11.15 10.10 25.12
C GLN A 459 -10.86 10.19 23.61
N SER A 460 -9.84 9.48 23.14
CA SER A 460 -9.48 9.47 21.73
C SER A 460 -10.26 8.40 20.96
N PHE A 461 -10.86 8.78 19.87
CA PHE A 461 -11.59 7.85 19.01
C PHE A 461 -10.64 6.89 18.28
N VAL A 462 -11.15 5.71 17.96
CA VAL A 462 -10.48 4.69 17.16
C VAL A 462 -11.06 4.72 15.74
N PRO A 463 -10.27 5.04 14.73
CA PRO A 463 -10.79 5.18 13.35
C PRO A 463 -11.55 3.94 12.85
N GLU A 464 -11.09 2.73 13.14
CA GLU A 464 -11.75 1.51 12.72
C GLU A 464 -13.14 1.36 13.37
N ILE A 465 -13.29 1.78 14.64
CA ILE A 465 -14.59 1.75 15.36
C ILE A 465 -15.53 2.81 14.78
N VAL A 466 -15.06 4.04 14.56
CA VAL A 466 -15.85 5.12 13.94
C VAL A 466 -16.28 4.76 12.51
N PHE A 467 -15.39 4.08 11.77
CA PHE A 467 -15.73 3.59 10.44
C PHE A 467 -16.85 2.54 10.51
N ASP A 468 -16.71 1.52 11.37
CA ASP A 468 -17.68 0.43 11.51
C ASP A 468 -19.02 0.92 12.11
N TYR A 469 -18.98 1.90 13.03
CA TYR A 469 -20.18 2.55 13.57
C TYR A 469 -20.99 3.32 12.54
N GLY A 470 -20.33 3.91 11.54
CA GLY A 470 -20.96 4.53 10.38
C GLY A 470 -21.20 6.04 10.45
N THR A 471 -20.98 6.67 11.60
CA THR A 471 -21.06 8.14 11.79
C THR A 471 -19.98 8.60 12.76
N SER A 472 -19.81 9.90 12.95
CA SER A 472 -18.88 10.46 13.94
C SER A 472 -19.33 10.12 15.36
N ILE A 473 -18.36 9.91 16.26
CA ILE A 473 -18.57 9.65 17.69
C ILE A 473 -17.85 10.76 18.46
N PRO A 474 -18.55 11.76 19.02
CA PRO A 474 -17.92 12.85 19.74
C PRO A 474 -17.17 12.37 21.00
N ALA A 475 -16.02 12.95 21.28
CA ALA A 475 -15.27 12.68 22.50
C ALA A 475 -15.78 13.56 23.65
N ILE A 476 -15.80 13.00 24.88
CA ILE A 476 -16.18 13.70 26.11
C ILE A 476 -14.96 14.38 26.74
N TYR A 477 -13.78 13.75 26.69
CA TYR A 477 -12.55 14.24 27.29
C TYR A 477 -11.48 14.46 26.22
N ASP A 478 -10.94 15.66 26.14
CA ASP A 478 -9.93 16.03 25.14
C ASP A 478 -8.47 15.89 25.62
N GLY A 479 -8.27 15.41 26.85
CA GLY A 479 -6.96 15.31 27.51
C GLY A 479 -6.70 16.45 28.51
N LYS A 480 -7.55 17.47 28.57
CA LYS A 480 -7.49 18.60 29.49
C LYS A 480 -8.81 18.80 30.20
N GLU A 481 -9.89 18.94 29.48
CA GLU A 481 -11.22 19.25 30.01
C GLU A 481 -12.22 18.17 29.66
N THR A 482 -13.23 18.02 30.52
CA THR A 482 -14.36 17.12 30.31
C THR A 482 -15.58 17.91 29.90
N THR A 483 -16.03 17.70 28.66
CA THR A 483 -17.24 18.32 28.11
C THR A 483 -18.39 17.33 28.22
N PHE A 484 -19.19 17.46 29.28
CA PHE A 484 -20.34 16.57 29.49
C PHE A 484 -21.43 16.78 28.46
N PRO A 485 -22.01 15.69 27.93
CA PRO A 485 -23.21 15.77 27.10
C PRO A 485 -24.36 16.49 27.84
N LYS A 486 -25.21 17.19 27.07
CA LYS A 486 -26.39 17.88 27.63
C LYS A 486 -27.47 16.89 28.06
N GLU A 487 -27.46 15.70 27.54
CA GLU A 487 -28.38 14.61 27.86
C GLU A 487 -28.13 14.07 29.28
N ALA A 488 -29.18 13.89 30.06
CA ALA A 488 -29.09 13.28 31.37
C ALA A 488 -28.69 11.80 31.36
N LYS A 489 -28.83 11.17 30.19
CA LYS A 489 -28.55 9.75 29.95
C LYS A 489 -27.89 9.60 28.56
N PHE A 490 -26.73 8.94 28.50
CA PHE A 490 -25.99 8.72 27.25
C PHE A 490 -25.14 7.44 27.29
N GLY A 491 -24.75 6.98 26.12
CA GLY A 491 -23.83 5.86 25.95
C GLY A 491 -22.38 6.33 25.87
N MET A 492 -21.44 5.61 26.47
CA MET A 492 -20.02 5.96 26.43
C MET A 492 -19.15 4.76 26.10
N LEU A 493 -18.32 4.91 25.07
CA LEU A 493 -17.24 3.98 24.75
C LEU A 493 -15.97 4.37 25.51
N ALA A 494 -15.35 3.38 26.17
CA ALA A 494 -14.08 3.57 26.84
C ALA A 494 -13.21 2.32 26.75
N SER A 495 -11.89 2.47 26.77
CA SER A 495 -10.98 1.33 26.86
C SER A 495 -11.08 0.65 28.23
N ALA A 496 -10.66 -0.60 28.31
CA ALA A 496 -10.66 -1.31 29.60
C ALA A 496 -9.69 -0.66 30.60
N SER A 497 -8.60 -0.05 30.14
CA SER A 497 -7.61 0.66 30.96
C SER A 497 -8.13 1.96 31.57
N ASP A 498 -9.11 2.61 30.94
CA ASP A 498 -9.61 3.90 31.37
C ASP A 498 -10.71 3.79 32.43
N SER A 499 -11.16 2.57 32.76
CA SER A 499 -12.33 2.35 33.63
C SER A 499 -12.21 2.97 35.03
N THR A 500 -11.01 2.98 35.61
CA THR A 500 -10.74 3.61 36.91
C THR A 500 -10.60 5.13 36.80
N PHE A 501 -10.09 5.63 35.67
CA PHE A 501 -9.85 7.05 35.47
C PHE A 501 -11.16 7.82 35.23
N PHE A 502 -12.02 7.34 34.34
CA PHE A 502 -13.27 8.06 34.05
C PHE A 502 -14.27 7.98 35.23
N ALA A 503 -14.24 6.94 36.06
CA ALA A 503 -15.10 6.84 37.21
C ALA A 503 -14.96 8.04 38.16
N ASN A 504 -13.76 8.62 38.25
CA ASN A 504 -13.50 9.81 39.07
C ASN A 504 -14.16 11.09 38.49
N HIS A 505 -14.37 11.16 37.18
CA HIS A 505 -15.02 12.29 36.52
C HIS A 505 -16.56 12.18 36.57
N PHE A 506 -17.10 10.98 36.78
CA PHE A 506 -18.54 10.70 36.77
C PHE A 506 -19.11 10.37 38.15
N LYS A 507 -18.63 11.03 39.22
CA LYS A 507 -19.08 10.78 40.61
C LYS A 507 -20.59 10.95 40.81
N ASP A 508 -21.18 11.94 40.10
CA ASP A 508 -22.61 12.25 40.16
C ASP A 508 -23.46 11.44 39.18
N TYR A 509 -22.86 10.42 38.56
CA TYR A 509 -23.53 9.58 37.56
C TYR A 509 -23.52 8.12 37.99
N SER A 510 -24.55 7.39 37.62
CA SER A 510 -24.55 5.93 37.64
C SER A 510 -23.88 5.42 36.35
N ILE A 511 -23.02 4.41 36.49
CA ILE A 511 -22.26 3.82 35.39
C ILE A 511 -22.62 2.34 35.30
N LYS A 512 -23.21 1.90 34.18
CA LYS A 512 -23.57 0.51 33.95
C LYS A 512 -23.01 0.03 32.64
N LYS A 513 -22.19 -1.03 32.62
CA LYS A 513 -21.74 -1.67 31.38
C LYS A 513 -22.93 -2.37 30.73
N ILE A 514 -23.24 -2.06 29.47
CA ILE A 514 -24.35 -2.59 28.70
C ILE A 514 -23.93 -3.33 27.44
N GLY A 515 -22.64 -3.27 27.07
CA GLY A 515 -22.11 -3.95 25.89
C GLY A 515 -20.61 -3.77 25.71
N ASN A 516 -20.13 -4.20 24.58
CA ASN A 516 -18.75 -3.98 24.14
C ASN A 516 -18.70 -3.94 22.63
N VAL A 517 -17.65 -3.30 22.11
CA VAL A 517 -17.19 -3.39 20.73
C VAL A 517 -15.84 -4.08 20.75
N ASP A 518 -15.68 -5.10 19.92
CA ASP A 518 -14.41 -5.78 19.73
C ASP A 518 -14.25 -6.15 18.24
N LEU A 519 -13.43 -5.42 17.54
CA LEU A 519 -13.18 -5.66 16.12
C LEU A 519 -12.06 -6.69 15.89
N ASN A 520 -11.59 -7.36 16.95
CA ASN A 520 -10.67 -8.47 16.85
C ASN A 520 -11.39 -9.75 16.43
N HIS A 521 -10.74 -10.54 15.58
CA HIS A 521 -11.16 -11.91 15.27
C HIS A 521 -10.33 -12.96 16.01
N SER A 522 -9.46 -12.52 16.90
CA SER A 522 -8.57 -13.35 17.72
C SER A 522 -8.89 -13.18 19.19
N SER A 523 -8.70 -14.22 19.99
CA SER A 523 -8.85 -14.12 21.45
C SER A 523 -7.75 -13.27 22.08
N LYS A 524 -8.01 -12.69 23.27
CA LYS A 524 -7.06 -11.82 24.00
C LYS A 524 -5.69 -12.46 24.25
N ASN A 525 -5.64 -13.79 24.34
CA ASN A 525 -4.41 -14.52 24.60
C ASN A 525 -3.57 -14.78 23.34
N GLN A 526 -4.06 -14.42 22.16
CA GLN A 526 -3.35 -14.62 20.90
C GLN A 526 -2.50 -13.40 20.54
N LYS A 527 -1.33 -13.63 19.94
CA LYS A 527 -0.36 -12.60 19.54
C LYS A 527 -0.94 -11.52 18.61
N ASN A 528 -1.98 -11.86 17.87
CA ASN A 528 -2.61 -10.96 16.89
C ASN A 528 -3.75 -10.11 17.50
N TYR A 529 -4.07 -10.28 18.78
CA TYR A 529 -5.07 -9.45 19.46
C TYR A 529 -4.55 -8.01 19.60
N ASN A 530 -5.42 -7.05 19.31
CA ASN A 530 -5.11 -5.62 19.36
C ASN A 530 -6.08 -4.90 20.31
N ASP A 531 -5.63 -4.61 21.53
CA ASP A 531 -6.43 -3.91 22.55
C ASP A 531 -6.96 -2.55 22.08
N ARG A 532 -6.29 -1.91 21.12
CA ARG A 532 -6.68 -0.60 20.59
C ARG A 532 -8.05 -0.61 19.92
N ILE A 533 -8.47 -1.71 19.29
CA ILE A 533 -9.75 -1.83 18.58
C ILE A 533 -10.84 -2.50 19.40
N GLN A 534 -10.67 -2.53 20.74
CA GLN A 534 -11.66 -2.99 21.71
C GLN A 534 -12.11 -1.83 22.59
N ARG A 535 -13.42 -1.71 22.83
CA ARG A 535 -14.03 -0.75 23.76
C ARG A 535 -15.14 -1.42 24.55
N ASN A 536 -15.26 -1.04 25.83
CA ASN A 536 -16.45 -1.33 26.62
C ASN A 536 -17.49 -0.24 26.39
N TYR A 537 -18.76 -0.60 26.38
CA TYR A 537 -19.87 0.33 26.20
C TYR A 537 -20.66 0.45 27.50
N TYR A 538 -20.73 1.66 27.99
CA TYR A 538 -21.35 2.00 29.27
C TYR A 538 -22.56 2.89 29.04
N LEU A 539 -23.61 2.63 29.85
CA LEU A 539 -24.72 3.54 30.03
C LEU A 539 -24.36 4.48 31.19
N ILE A 540 -24.35 5.76 30.95
CA ILE A 540 -24.07 6.82 31.89
C ILE A 540 -25.38 7.57 32.14
N GLN A 541 -25.79 7.72 33.40
CA GLN A 541 -27.01 8.40 33.76
C GLN A 541 -26.76 9.27 35.01
N LYS A 542 -27.19 10.54 34.95
CA LYS A 542 -27.08 11.46 36.07
C LYS A 542 -27.95 10.93 37.22
N LYS A 543 -27.41 10.94 38.43
CA LYS A 543 -28.12 10.48 39.65
C LYS A 543 -29.24 11.40 40.05
#